data_0cda6047ac757561201c9f12a7cb4172
#
_entry.id   0cda6047ac757561201c9f12a7cb4172
#
_cell.length_a   1.000
_cell.length_b   1.000
_cell.length_c   1.000
_cell.angle_alpha   90.00
_cell.angle_beta   90.00
_cell.angle_gamma   90.00
#
_symmetry.space_group_name_H-M   'P 1'
#
loop_
_entity.id
_entity.type
_entity.pdbx_description
1 polymer ?
#
loop_
_entity_poly.entity_id
_entity_poly.type
_entity_poly.pdbx_seq_one_letter_code
_entity_poly.pdbx_strand_id
1 'polypeptide(L)'
;YVVLPEGSYLYDAKNHQLTLIVAGDYRGAVAGGQAFVKTAPVSLVLISDLSRFGDAKSPRSQLMGAMDAGIVSQNISIFCSAANLATVPRASMDNEQLKKVLKLKDSQMPMMNHPVGHFK
;
A
#
# COMPACT_ATOMS: atom_id res chain seq x y z
N TYR A 1 2.14 4.30 -0.53
CA TYR A 1 3.53 3.86 -0.66
C TYR A 1 3.68 2.93 -1.85
N VAL A 2 4.87 2.92 -2.44
CA VAL A 2 5.23 2.06 -3.57
C VAL A 2 6.41 1.20 -3.17
N VAL A 3 6.25 -0.11 -3.26
CA VAL A 3 7.30 -1.09 -2.93
C VAL A 3 7.78 -1.76 -4.21
N LEU A 4 9.06 -1.57 -4.50
CA LEU A 4 9.78 -2.08 -5.66
C LEU A 4 10.89 -3.03 -5.20
N PRO A 5 11.50 -3.82 -6.11
CA PRO A 5 12.65 -4.67 -5.77
C PRO A 5 13.83 -3.92 -5.13
N GLU A 6 14.06 -2.68 -5.55
CA GLU A 6 15.18 -1.85 -5.10
C GLU A 6 14.89 -0.99 -3.87
N GLY A 7 13.62 -0.77 -3.52
CA GLY A 7 13.28 0.08 -2.38
C GLY A 7 11.80 0.27 -2.14
N SER A 8 11.51 0.90 -1.01
CA SER A 8 10.15 1.34 -0.64
C SER A 8 10.10 2.86 -0.62
N TYR A 9 9.06 3.42 -1.21
CA TYR A 9 8.93 4.84 -1.50
C TYR A 9 7.60 5.40 -1.01
N LEU A 10 7.61 6.67 -0.63
CA LEU A 10 6.40 7.47 -0.46
C LEU A 10 6.10 8.19 -1.77
N TYR A 11 4.87 8.06 -2.26
CA TYR A 11 4.40 8.85 -3.41
C TYR A 11 4.02 10.27 -2.94
N ASP A 12 4.68 11.26 -3.52
CA ASP A 12 4.37 12.67 -3.36
C ASP A 12 3.45 13.12 -4.50
N ALA A 13 2.17 13.26 -4.19
CA ALA A 13 1.16 13.66 -5.18
C ALA A 13 1.34 15.11 -5.67
N LYS A 14 1.92 15.99 -4.84
CA LYS A 14 2.10 17.40 -5.20
C LYS A 14 3.14 17.57 -6.31
N ASN A 15 4.24 16.82 -6.20
CA ASN A 15 5.36 16.91 -7.13
C ASN A 15 5.39 15.75 -8.13
N HIS A 16 4.43 14.82 -8.04
CA HIS A 16 4.33 13.60 -8.85
C HIS A 16 5.66 12.83 -8.88
N GLN A 17 6.17 12.50 -7.70
CA GLN A 17 7.46 11.82 -7.56
C GLN A 17 7.42 10.77 -6.45
N LEU A 18 8.40 9.86 -6.47
CA LEU A 18 8.66 8.89 -5.41
C LEU A 18 9.82 9.37 -4.54
N THR A 19 9.60 9.42 -3.23
CA THR A 19 10.65 9.72 -2.24
C THR A 19 11.07 8.42 -1.58
N LEU A 20 12.35 8.06 -1.69
CA LEU A 20 12.90 6.85 -1.08
C LEU A 20 12.79 6.90 0.45
N ILE A 21 12.18 5.87 1.05
CA ILE A 21 12.10 5.68 2.50
C ILE A 21 13.20 4.73 2.96
N VAL A 22 13.36 3.62 2.25
CA VAL A 22 14.37 2.60 2.55
C VAL A 22 14.75 1.81 1.30
N ALA A 23 16.04 1.54 1.12
CA ALA A 23 16.54 0.67 0.06
C ALA A 23 16.37 -0.81 0.43
N GLY A 24 16.22 -1.67 -0.57
CA GLY A 24 16.09 -3.11 -0.43
C GLY A 24 14.71 -3.65 -0.78
N ASP A 25 14.64 -4.96 -0.95
CA ASP A 25 13.41 -5.65 -1.37
C ASP A 25 12.54 -6.04 -0.16
N TYR A 26 11.46 -5.30 0.04
CA TYR A 26 10.48 -5.54 1.10
C TYR A 26 9.12 -6.05 0.59
N ARG A 27 9.06 -6.52 -0.66
CA ARG A 27 7.84 -7.13 -1.22
C ARG A 27 7.37 -8.36 -0.43
N GLY A 28 8.29 -9.02 0.30
CA GLY A 28 7.96 -10.08 1.25
C GLY A 28 7.01 -9.65 2.37
N ALA A 29 7.19 -8.45 2.90
CA ALA A 29 6.30 -7.87 3.92
C ALA A 29 4.90 -7.58 3.35
N VAL A 30 4.83 -7.11 2.10
CA VAL A 30 3.55 -6.89 1.40
C VAL A 30 2.85 -8.21 1.09
N ALA A 31 3.61 -9.26 0.83
CA ALA A 31 3.07 -10.58 0.44
C ALA A 31 2.21 -11.23 1.54
N GLY A 32 2.55 -11.07 2.82
CA GLY A 32 1.79 -11.66 3.92
C GLY A 32 1.56 -13.17 3.76
N GLY A 33 2.54 -13.90 3.24
CA GLY A 33 2.46 -15.34 2.98
C GLY A 33 2.01 -15.76 1.57
N GLN A 34 1.53 -14.84 0.73
CA GLN A 34 1.12 -15.14 -0.65
C GLN A 34 2.29 -14.94 -1.63
N ALA A 35 2.92 -16.03 -2.05
CA ALA A 35 4.19 -16.04 -2.78
C ALA A 35 4.19 -15.20 -4.08
N PHE A 36 3.07 -15.17 -4.81
CA PHE A 36 2.99 -14.43 -6.08
C PHE A 36 3.25 -12.92 -5.92
N VAL A 37 2.95 -12.34 -4.77
CA VAL A 37 3.19 -10.92 -4.49
C VAL A 37 4.67 -10.60 -4.43
N LYS A 38 5.52 -11.54 -3.98
CA LYS A 38 6.98 -11.36 -3.92
C LYS A 38 7.60 -11.18 -5.31
N THR A 39 6.93 -11.62 -6.35
CA THR A 39 7.42 -11.54 -7.73
C THR A 39 6.78 -10.43 -8.54
N ALA A 40 5.76 -9.76 -7.99
CA ALA A 40 5.15 -8.61 -8.64
C ALA A 40 6.18 -7.48 -8.80
N PRO A 41 6.31 -6.87 -9.99
CA PRO A 41 7.30 -5.79 -10.19
C PRO A 41 7.02 -4.56 -9.33
N VAL A 42 5.76 -4.29 -9.00
CA VAL A 42 5.32 -3.15 -8.18
C VAL A 42 4.29 -3.65 -7.16
N SER A 43 4.36 -3.14 -5.94
CA SER A 43 3.28 -3.28 -4.95
C SER A 43 2.90 -1.90 -4.42
N LEU A 44 1.64 -1.53 -4.61
CA LEU A 44 1.07 -0.31 -4.02
C LEU A 44 0.52 -0.66 -2.64
N VAL A 45 0.92 0.10 -1.61
CA VAL A 45 0.47 -0.11 -0.23
C VAL A 45 -0.30 1.12 0.22
N LEU A 46 -1.56 0.94 0.56
CA LEU A 46 -2.47 1.98 1.00
C LEU A 46 -2.39 2.10 2.52
N ILE A 47 -1.90 3.22 2.99
CA ILE A 47 -1.78 3.57 4.39
C ILE A 47 -2.75 4.70 4.70
N SER A 48 -3.60 4.52 5.71
CA SER A 48 -4.45 5.59 6.20
C SER A 48 -3.82 6.26 7.41
N ASP A 49 -3.74 7.59 7.40
CA ASP A 49 -3.39 8.37 8.59
C ASP A 49 -4.67 8.70 9.36
N LEU A 50 -4.96 7.88 10.35
CA LEU A 50 -6.20 7.93 11.12
C LEU A 50 -6.34 9.23 11.94
N SER A 51 -5.24 9.94 12.21
CA SER A 51 -5.29 11.25 12.89
C SER A 51 -6.04 12.32 12.08
N ARG A 52 -6.20 12.09 10.77
CA ARG A 52 -7.00 12.96 9.89
C ARG A 52 -8.49 12.93 10.19
N PHE A 53 -8.98 11.89 10.87
CA PHE A 53 -10.39 11.70 11.24
C PHE A 53 -10.69 12.01 12.70
N GLY A 54 -9.72 12.57 13.45
CA GLY A 54 -9.82 12.86 14.87
C GLY A 54 -9.00 11.90 15.73
N ASP A 55 -9.62 11.26 16.73
CA ASP A 55 -8.90 10.26 17.54
C ASP A 55 -8.55 9.02 16.72
N ALA A 56 -7.26 8.84 16.44
CA ALA A 56 -6.75 7.74 15.63
C ALA A 56 -7.08 6.34 16.19
N LYS A 57 -7.34 6.23 17.49
CA LYS A 57 -7.69 4.95 18.13
C LYS A 57 -9.18 4.66 18.10
N SER A 58 -10.01 5.62 17.71
CA SER A 58 -11.45 5.42 17.69
C SER A 58 -11.87 4.44 16.57
N PRO A 59 -12.89 3.58 16.84
CA PRO A 59 -13.43 2.71 15.80
C PRO A 59 -13.95 3.50 14.57
N ARG A 60 -14.47 4.72 14.79
CA ARG A 60 -14.93 5.60 13.71
C ARG A 60 -13.79 5.98 12.77
N SER A 61 -12.63 6.41 13.30
CA SER A 61 -11.47 6.77 12.48
C SER A 61 -10.95 5.58 11.67
N GLN A 62 -10.94 4.39 12.27
CA GLN A 62 -10.55 3.16 11.59
C GLN A 62 -11.51 2.82 10.45
N LEU A 63 -12.82 2.95 10.69
CA LEU A 63 -13.84 2.72 9.65
C LEU A 63 -13.70 3.71 8.49
N MET A 64 -13.54 5.00 8.77
CA MET A 64 -13.35 6.03 7.74
C MET A 64 -12.09 5.78 6.92
N GLY A 65 -10.98 5.45 7.57
CA GLY A 65 -9.73 5.11 6.89
C GLY A 65 -9.85 3.88 5.99
N ALA A 66 -10.59 2.85 6.43
CA ALA A 66 -10.84 1.66 5.64
C ALA A 66 -11.73 1.94 4.42
N MET A 67 -12.77 2.77 4.58
CA MET A 67 -13.65 3.19 3.49
C MET A 67 -12.87 3.97 2.42
N ASP A 68 -12.05 4.94 2.82
CA ASP A 68 -11.21 5.70 1.90
C ASP A 68 -10.22 4.80 1.14
N ALA A 69 -9.58 3.87 1.85
CA ALA A 69 -8.69 2.90 1.22
C ALA A 69 -9.42 2.02 0.19
N GLY A 70 -10.65 1.60 0.48
CA GLY A 70 -11.48 0.84 -0.45
C GLY A 70 -11.81 1.62 -1.74
N ILE A 71 -12.11 2.92 -1.62
CA ILE A 71 -12.36 3.80 -2.77
C ILE A 71 -11.11 3.95 -3.62
N VAL A 72 -9.95 4.21 -3.00
CA VAL A 72 -8.67 4.30 -3.71
C VAL A 72 -8.31 2.97 -4.37
N SER A 73 -8.52 1.85 -3.67
CA SER A 73 -8.31 0.50 -4.18
C SER A 73 -9.11 0.24 -5.47
N GLN A 74 -10.38 0.64 -5.50
CA GLN A 74 -11.21 0.50 -6.70
C GLN A 74 -10.69 1.34 -7.87
N ASN A 75 -10.23 2.58 -7.62
CA ASN A 75 -9.63 3.42 -8.64
C ASN A 75 -8.36 2.80 -9.24
N ILE A 76 -7.52 2.17 -8.40
CA ILE A 76 -6.35 1.43 -8.87
C ILE A 76 -6.77 0.26 -9.77
N SER A 77 -7.80 -0.48 -9.37
CA SER A 77 -8.32 -1.62 -10.17
C SER A 77 -8.84 -1.16 -11.53
N ILE A 78 -9.59 -0.06 -11.58
CA ILE A 78 -10.11 0.53 -12.82
C ILE A 78 -8.94 0.98 -13.72
N PHE A 79 -7.97 1.70 -13.15
CA PHE A 79 -6.79 2.13 -13.91
C PHE A 79 -6.01 0.95 -14.49
N CYS A 80 -5.72 -0.06 -13.68
CA CYS A 80 -5.00 -1.25 -14.15
C CYS A 80 -5.74 -1.97 -15.27
N SER A 81 -7.07 -2.10 -15.17
CA SER A 81 -7.90 -2.68 -16.22
C SER A 81 -7.80 -1.87 -17.52
N ALA A 82 -7.91 -0.55 -17.45
CA ALA A 82 -7.80 0.33 -18.62
C ALA A 82 -6.39 0.32 -19.25
N ALA A 83 -5.35 0.15 -18.43
CA ALA A 83 -3.94 0.11 -18.86
C ALA A 83 -3.46 -1.31 -19.26
N ASN A 84 -4.34 -2.30 -19.28
CA ASN A 84 -4.00 -3.71 -19.52
C ASN A 84 -2.93 -4.24 -18.56
N LEU A 85 -3.05 -3.89 -17.28
CA LEU A 85 -2.21 -4.35 -16.19
C LEU A 85 -2.98 -5.31 -15.28
N ALA A 86 -2.29 -6.33 -14.80
CA ALA A 86 -2.82 -7.27 -13.81
C ALA A 86 -2.68 -6.69 -12.40
N THR A 87 -3.74 -6.74 -11.62
CA THR A 87 -3.72 -6.41 -10.19
C THR A 87 -4.81 -7.16 -9.44
N VAL A 88 -4.67 -7.23 -8.13
CA VAL A 88 -5.71 -7.74 -7.23
C VAL A 88 -5.69 -6.96 -5.92
N PRO A 89 -6.85 -6.44 -5.45
CA PRO A 89 -6.94 -5.81 -4.14
C PRO A 89 -6.78 -6.85 -3.02
N ARG A 90 -5.94 -6.53 -2.03
CA ARG A 90 -5.65 -7.43 -0.91
C ARG A 90 -5.57 -6.65 0.40
N ALA A 91 -6.01 -7.29 1.49
CA ALA A 91 -5.81 -6.79 2.87
C ALA A 91 -4.72 -7.56 3.62
N SER A 92 -4.31 -8.75 3.13
CA SER A 92 -3.27 -9.55 3.77
C SER A 92 -1.88 -8.96 3.52
N MET A 93 -1.15 -8.67 4.61
CA MET A 93 0.22 -8.18 4.61
C MET A 93 0.80 -8.30 6.03
N ASP A 94 2.12 -8.23 6.18
CA ASP A 94 2.78 -8.16 7.48
C ASP A 94 2.79 -6.70 7.99
N ASN A 95 1.75 -6.33 8.73
CA ASN A 95 1.55 -4.97 9.21
C ASN A 95 2.67 -4.51 10.13
N GLU A 96 3.20 -5.38 10.99
CA GLU A 96 4.26 -5.03 11.93
C GLU A 96 5.58 -4.76 11.21
N GLN A 97 5.91 -5.59 10.24
CA GLN A 97 7.10 -5.37 9.42
C GLN A 97 6.95 -4.12 8.56
N LEU A 98 5.78 -3.89 7.94
CA LEU A 98 5.53 -2.69 7.12
C LEU A 98 5.59 -1.39 7.92
N LYS A 99 5.07 -1.37 9.15
CA LYS A 99 5.19 -0.21 10.04
C LYS A 99 6.65 0.16 10.27
N LYS A 100 7.51 -0.82 10.53
CA LYS A 100 8.95 -0.59 10.73
C LYS A 100 9.65 -0.13 9.46
N VAL A 101 9.45 -0.85 8.36
CA VAL A 101 10.09 -0.61 7.07
C VAL A 101 9.71 0.76 6.49
N LEU A 102 8.43 1.09 6.50
CA LEU A 102 7.90 2.34 5.97
C LEU A 102 8.00 3.50 6.98
N LYS A 103 8.53 3.26 8.18
CA LYS A 103 8.69 4.25 9.26
C LYS A 103 7.37 4.95 9.59
N LEU A 104 6.29 4.17 9.69
CA LEU A 104 4.95 4.71 9.93
C LEU A 104 4.81 5.25 11.35
N LYS A 105 4.04 6.32 11.49
CA LYS A 105 3.59 6.86 12.78
C LYS A 105 2.54 5.92 13.40
N ASP A 106 2.30 6.05 14.71
CA ASP A 106 1.28 5.26 15.41
C ASP A 106 -0.14 5.49 14.87
N SER A 107 -0.41 6.69 14.33
CA SER A 107 -1.68 7.02 13.68
C SER A 107 -1.82 6.45 12.27
N GLN A 108 -0.75 5.95 11.67
CA GLN A 108 -0.74 5.45 10.29
C GLN A 108 -0.94 3.94 10.28
N MET A 109 -1.97 3.49 9.56
CA MET A 109 -2.39 2.10 9.54
C MET A 109 -2.39 1.52 8.12
N PRO A 110 -1.69 0.39 7.87
CA PRO A 110 -1.82 -0.33 6.62
C PRO A 110 -3.24 -0.86 6.43
N MET A 111 -3.85 -0.56 5.30
CA MET A 111 -5.24 -0.94 4.99
C MET A 111 -5.32 -1.99 3.90
N MET A 112 -4.76 -1.71 2.74
CA MET A 112 -4.83 -2.56 1.57
C MET A 112 -3.52 -2.51 0.78
N ASN A 113 -3.34 -3.50 -0.10
CA ASN A 113 -2.25 -3.47 -1.06
C ASN A 113 -2.70 -4.02 -2.42
N HIS A 114 -1.98 -3.58 -3.46
CA HIS A 114 -2.15 -3.99 -4.84
C HIS A 114 -0.80 -4.40 -5.42
N PRO A 115 -0.50 -5.68 -5.58
CA PRO A 115 0.55 -6.10 -6.50
C PRO A 115 0.11 -5.77 -7.93
N VAL A 116 0.99 -5.17 -8.70
CA VAL A 116 0.74 -4.76 -10.08
C VAL A 116 1.81 -5.35 -10.99
N GLY A 117 1.41 -5.86 -12.12
CA GLY A 117 2.30 -6.43 -13.13
C GLY A 117 1.62 -6.59 -14.47
N HIS A 118 2.28 -7.26 -15.39
CA HIS A 118 1.69 -7.61 -16.70
C HIS A 118 0.99 -8.97 -16.63
N PHE A 119 -0.02 -9.17 -17.46
CA PHE A 119 -0.58 -10.49 -17.71
C PHE A 119 0.48 -11.38 -18.36
N LYS A 120 0.47 -12.67 -18.01
CA LYS A 120 1.33 -13.68 -18.63
C LYS A 120 0.68 -14.23 -19.89
#